data_32ccc66c18a2ada950e09c420195d939
#
_entry.id   32ccc66c18a2ada950e09c420195d939
#
_cell.length_a   1.000
_cell.length_b   1.000
_cell.length_c   1.000
_cell.angle_alpha   90.00
_cell.angle_beta   90.00
_cell.angle_gamma   90.00
#
_symmetry.space_group_name_H-M   'P 1'
#
loop_
_entity.id
_entity.type
_entity.pdbx_description
1 polymer ?
#
loop_
_entity_poly.entity_id
_entity_poly.type
_entity_poly.pdbx_seq_one_letter_code
_entity_poly.pdbx_strand_id
1 'polypeptide(L)'
;MIVRALTEVVHDAKRHARGPGWESRRIILKADGMGHSFHDTIVKEGAELHLHYKHHFETNYCISGEGEVLDVKSGTAHKIVPGTLYALDQHDEHVVRATKGDLRLICVFTPPLSGLETHRADGSFPADAESGDH
;
A
#
# COMPACT_ATOMS: atom_id res chain seq x y z
N MET A 1 -20.93 2.28 13.23
CA MET A 1 -20.68 2.58 11.81
C MET A 1 -19.54 3.57 11.71
N ILE A 2 -18.55 3.29 10.85
CA ILE A 2 -17.41 4.19 10.63
C ILE A 2 -17.63 4.93 9.33
N VAL A 3 -17.55 6.27 9.37
CA VAL A 3 -17.66 7.12 8.17
C VAL A 3 -16.54 8.14 8.24
N ARG A 4 -15.66 8.16 7.24
CA ARG A 4 -14.53 9.11 7.17
C ARG A 4 -14.40 9.70 5.80
N ALA A 5 -14.15 10.99 5.73
CA ALA A 5 -13.81 11.67 4.49
C ALA A 5 -12.29 11.72 4.33
N LEU A 6 -11.80 11.59 3.10
CA LEU A 6 -10.37 11.69 2.80
C LEU A 6 -9.79 13.03 3.29
N THR A 7 -10.56 14.11 3.16
CA THR A 7 -10.18 15.45 3.64
C THR A 7 -9.93 15.52 5.15
N GLU A 8 -10.55 14.63 5.92
CA GLU A 8 -10.31 14.51 7.36
C GLU A 8 -9.09 13.63 7.64
N VAL A 9 -8.99 12.53 6.91
CA VAL A 9 -7.90 11.54 7.08
C VAL A 9 -6.53 12.18 6.90
N VAL A 10 -6.37 13.09 5.96
CA VAL A 10 -5.07 13.74 5.67
C VAL A 10 -4.60 14.67 6.79
N HIS A 11 -5.47 15.03 7.74
CA HIS A 11 -5.11 15.84 8.89
C HIS A 11 -4.79 15.01 10.14
N ASP A 12 -4.92 13.69 10.08
CA ASP A 12 -4.58 12.79 11.18
C ASP A 12 -3.18 12.19 10.92
N ALA A 13 -2.22 12.53 11.78
CA ALA A 13 -0.84 12.08 11.63
C ALA A 13 -0.69 10.55 11.61
N LYS A 14 -1.61 9.81 12.24
CA LYS A 14 -1.60 8.33 12.20
C LYS A 14 -2.11 7.78 10.88
N ARG A 15 -2.90 8.56 10.16
CA ARG A 15 -3.62 8.11 8.96
C ARG A 15 -3.06 8.70 7.67
N HIS A 16 -2.02 9.53 7.78
CA HIS A 16 -1.41 10.17 6.63
C HIS A 16 0.11 10.00 6.73
N ALA A 17 0.68 9.16 5.88
CA ALA A 17 2.10 8.89 5.82
C ALA A 17 2.64 9.26 4.45
N ARG A 18 3.88 9.75 4.42
CA ARG A 18 4.59 10.12 3.20
C ARG A 18 6.01 9.60 3.25
N GLY A 19 6.56 9.32 2.08
CA GLY A 19 7.94 8.96 1.88
C GLY A 19 8.40 9.37 0.50
N PRO A 20 9.66 9.03 0.11
CA PRO A 20 10.15 9.33 -1.23
C PRO A 20 9.29 8.66 -2.30
N GLY A 21 8.59 9.46 -3.10
CA GLY A 21 7.80 8.99 -4.24
C GLY A 21 6.46 8.37 -3.89
N TRP A 22 6.00 8.46 -2.64
CA TRP A 22 4.70 7.89 -2.26
C TRP A 22 4.00 8.69 -1.16
N GLU A 23 2.67 8.51 -1.11
CA GLU A 23 1.80 9.05 -0.06
C GLU A 23 0.72 8.02 0.24
N SER A 24 0.49 7.72 1.51
CA SER A 24 -0.53 6.75 1.94
C SER A 24 -1.54 7.43 2.85
N ARG A 25 -2.82 7.39 2.47
CA ARG A 25 -3.94 7.85 3.29
C ARG A 25 -4.61 6.61 3.85
N ARG A 26 -4.42 6.37 5.15
CA ARG A 26 -4.81 5.15 5.86
C ARG A 26 -6.17 5.34 6.50
N ILE A 27 -7.21 4.89 5.81
CA ILE A 27 -8.60 5.18 6.18
C ILE A 27 -9.11 4.22 7.24
N ILE A 28 -8.76 2.94 7.15
CA ILE A 28 -9.04 1.93 8.17
C ILE A 28 -7.70 1.40 8.69
N LEU A 29 -7.56 1.37 10.00
CA LEU A 29 -6.38 0.85 10.69
C LEU A 29 -6.80 -0.24 11.69
N LYS A 30 -5.83 -0.91 12.29
CA LYS A 30 -6.04 -1.98 13.24
C LYS A 30 -7.02 -1.60 14.36
N ALA A 31 -6.89 -0.41 14.92
CA ALA A 31 -7.71 0.07 16.02
C ALA A 31 -9.19 0.16 15.69
N ASP A 32 -9.53 0.19 14.41
CA ASP A 32 -10.92 0.23 13.95
C ASP A 32 -11.61 -1.14 14.04
N GLY A 33 -10.86 -2.21 14.26
CA GLY A 33 -11.41 -3.54 14.54
C GLY A 33 -12.05 -4.26 13.35
N MET A 34 -11.70 -3.88 12.11
CA MET A 34 -12.29 -4.44 10.91
C MET A 34 -11.58 -5.68 10.36
N GLY A 35 -10.46 -6.09 10.96
CA GLY A 35 -9.69 -7.25 10.51
C GLY A 35 -8.81 -7.00 9.29
N HIS A 36 -8.79 -5.79 8.77
CA HIS A 36 -7.93 -5.36 7.69
C HIS A 36 -7.60 -3.88 7.87
N SER A 37 -6.61 -3.38 7.15
CA SER A 37 -6.41 -1.94 6.98
C SER A 37 -6.69 -1.55 5.53
N PHE A 38 -7.15 -0.33 5.32
CA PHE A 38 -7.59 0.18 4.02
C PHE A 38 -6.89 1.50 3.74
N HIS A 39 -6.18 1.56 2.63
CA HIS A 39 -5.31 2.68 2.30
C HIS A 39 -5.63 3.20 0.90
N ASP A 40 -5.62 4.51 0.76
CA ASP A 40 -5.66 5.20 -0.52
C ASP A 40 -4.25 5.73 -0.76
N THR A 41 -3.51 5.11 -1.67
CA THR A 41 -2.08 5.32 -1.85
C THR A 41 -1.78 5.97 -3.19
N ILE A 42 -0.88 6.95 -3.19
CA ILE A 42 -0.37 7.58 -4.40
C ILE A 42 1.09 7.20 -4.56
N VAL A 43 1.45 6.69 -5.74
CA VAL A 43 2.83 6.53 -6.19
C VAL A 43 3.07 7.64 -7.21
N LYS A 44 4.04 8.52 -6.96
CA LYS A 44 4.29 9.68 -7.80
C LYS A 44 4.86 9.27 -9.16
N GLU A 45 4.46 9.98 -10.21
CA GLU A 45 4.99 9.74 -11.55
C GLU A 45 6.51 9.71 -11.54
N GLY A 46 7.08 8.67 -12.15
CA GLY A 46 8.53 8.43 -12.19
C GLY A 46 9.10 7.74 -10.98
N ALA A 47 8.31 7.55 -9.91
CA ALA A 47 8.79 6.85 -8.73
C ALA A 47 8.81 5.34 -8.94
N GLU A 48 9.73 4.70 -8.23
CA GLU A 48 9.92 3.26 -8.22
C GLU A 48 10.05 2.81 -6.77
N LEU A 49 9.15 1.92 -6.34
CA LEU A 49 9.12 1.42 -4.96
C LEU A 49 9.42 -0.07 -4.97
N HIS A 50 10.48 -0.47 -4.26
CA HIS A 50 10.82 -1.86 -4.02
C HIS A 50 10.21 -2.30 -2.69
N LEU A 51 9.30 -3.28 -2.72
CA LEU A 51 8.47 -3.67 -1.59
C LEU A 51 8.49 -5.19 -1.43
N HIS A 52 8.44 -5.64 -0.16
CA HIS A 52 8.38 -7.05 0.16
C HIS A 52 7.67 -7.25 1.51
N TYR A 53 6.39 -7.57 1.48
CA TYR A 53 5.57 -7.77 2.69
C TYR A 53 5.60 -9.24 3.10
N LYS A 54 6.53 -9.60 3.97
CA LYS A 54 6.78 -10.98 4.40
C LYS A 54 5.72 -11.51 5.37
N HIS A 55 5.00 -10.61 6.03
CA HIS A 55 4.06 -10.93 7.10
C HIS A 55 2.63 -10.48 6.81
N HIS A 56 2.41 -9.83 5.66
CA HIS A 56 1.10 -9.34 5.23
C HIS A 56 0.75 -9.87 3.86
N PHE A 57 -0.56 -10.01 3.62
CA PHE A 57 -1.09 -10.02 2.26
C PHE A 57 -1.54 -8.62 1.92
N GLU A 58 -1.32 -8.22 0.69
CA GLU A 58 -1.78 -6.93 0.18
C GLU A 58 -2.55 -7.13 -1.11
N THR A 59 -3.73 -6.50 -1.19
CA THR A 59 -4.52 -6.41 -2.41
C THR A 59 -4.55 -4.97 -2.85
N ASN A 60 -4.30 -4.73 -4.13
CA ASN A 60 -4.23 -3.39 -4.71
C ASN A 60 -5.19 -3.26 -5.90
N TYR A 61 -5.89 -2.15 -5.97
CA TYR A 61 -6.79 -1.83 -7.08
C TYR A 61 -6.50 -0.44 -7.60
N CYS A 62 -6.13 -0.34 -8.89
CA CYS A 62 -5.80 0.93 -9.52
C CYS A 62 -7.07 1.70 -9.89
N ILE A 63 -7.14 2.99 -9.49
CA ILE A 63 -8.27 3.86 -9.83
C ILE A 63 -7.87 5.03 -10.73
N SER A 64 -6.58 5.38 -10.81
CA SER A 64 -6.10 6.39 -11.76
C SER A 64 -4.60 6.24 -12.01
N GLY A 65 -4.13 6.81 -13.10
CA GLY A 65 -2.75 6.71 -13.54
C GLY A 65 -2.43 5.41 -14.25
N GLU A 66 -1.20 5.29 -14.73
CA GLU A 66 -0.68 4.08 -15.34
C GLU A 66 0.68 3.74 -14.77
N GLY A 67 0.98 2.47 -14.69
CA GLY A 67 2.25 2.00 -14.18
C GLY A 67 2.47 0.53 -14.46
N GLU A 68 3.34 -0.08 -13.67
CA GLU A 68 3.60 -1.51 -13.72
C GLU A 68 3.99 -2.04 -12.35
N VAL A 69 3.76 -3.33 -12.14
CA VAL A 69 4.30 -4.08 -11.01
C VAL A 69 5.18 -5.19 -11.55
N LEU A 70 6.44 -5.20 -11.11
CA LEU A 70 7.41 -6.23 -11.44
C LEU A 70 7.40 -7.29 -10.33
N ASP A 71 7.14 -8.55 -10.71
CA ASP A 71 7.39 -9.69 -9.85
C ASP A 71 8.89 -10.02 -9.92
N VAL A 72 9.62 -9.75 -8.85
CA VAL A 72 11.09 -9.89 -8.84
C VAL A 72 11.49 -11.33 -9.08
N LYS A 73 10.78 -12.30 -8.48
CA LYS A 73 11.13 -13.72 -8.59
C LYS A 73 11.01 -14.25 -10.02
N SER A 74 9.94 -13.92 -10.71
CA SER A 74 9.70 -14.37 -12.10
C SER A 74 10.31 -13.47 -13.16
N GLY A 75 10.60 -12.21 -12.79
CA GLY A 75 11.02 -11.17 -13.74
C GLY A 75 9.91 -10.65 -14.62
N THR A 76 8.65 -11.02 -14.34
CA THR A 76 7.50 -10.59 -15.13
C THR A 76 7.00 -9.23 -14.67
N ALA A 77 6.87 -8.29 -15.59
CA ALA A 77 6.25 -6.99 -15.36
C ALA A 77 4.80 -7.02 -15.83
N HIS A 78 3.88 -6.64 -14.95
CA HIS A 78 2.45 -6.56 -15.26
C HIS A 78 2.05 -5.10 -15.39
N LYS A 79 1.36 -4.76 -16.47
CA LYS A 79 0.87 -3.40 -16.68
C LYS A 79 -0.27 -3.09 -15.69
N ILE A 80 -0.23 -1.88 -15.12
CA ILE A 80 -1.29 -1.37 -14.25
C ILE A 80 -1.96 -0.19 -14.94
N VAL A 81 -3.27 -0.31 -15.12
CA VAL A 81 -4.15 0.75 -15.62
C VAL A 81 -5.38 0.82 -14.72
N PRO A 82 -6.21 1.88 -14.79
CA PRO A 82 -7.45 1.92 -14.00
C PRO A 82 -8.28 0.65 -14.21
N GLY A 83 -8.69 0.03 -13.09
CA GLY A 83 -9.42 -1.24 -13.11
C GLY A 83 -8.55 -2.48 -12.95
N THR A 84 -7.24 -2.35 -12.90
CA THR A 84 -6.33 -3.47 -12.65
C THR A 84 -6.27 -3.78 -11.16
N LEU A 85 -6.46 -5.05 -10.80
CA LEU A 85 -6.21 -5.55 -9.45
C LEU A 85 -4.96 -6.44 -9.47
N TYR A 86 -4.09 -6.28 -8.48
CA TYR A 86 -3.05 -7.28 -8.20
C TYR A 86 -2.99 -7.56 -6.70
N ALA A 87 -2.75 -8.81 -6.35
CA ALA A 87 -2.71 -9.27 -4.97
C ALA A 87 -1.40 -10.02 -4.71
N LEU A 88 -0.73 -9.67 -3.64
CA LEU A 88 0.54 -10.25 -3.22
C LEU A 88 0.24 -11.45 -2.31
N ASP A 89 -0.22 -12.55 -2.91
CA ASP A 89 -0.73 -13.73 -2.20
C ASP A 89 0.35 -14.75 -1.83
N GLN A 90 1.58 -14.54 -2.29
CA GLN A 90 2.75 -15.39 -2.01
C GLN A 90 3.84 -14.59 -1.29
N HIS A 91 3.49 -13.50 -0.61
CA HIS A 91 4.44 -12.56 -0.02
C HIS A 91 5.48 -12.11 -1.06
N ASP A 92 5.02 -11.82 -2.26
CA ASP A 92 5.86 -11.56 -3.43
C ASP A 92 6.70 -10.30 -3.25
N GLU A 93 8.00 -10.45 -3.44
CA GLU A 93 8.89 -9.29 -3.60
C GLU A 93 8.56 -8.63 -4.95
N HIS A 94 8.34 -7.33 -4.94
CA HIS A 94 7.86 -6.62 -6.13
C HIS A 94 8.36 -5.20 -6.20
N VAL A 95 8.31 -4.64 -7.41
CA VAL A 95 8.64 -3.23 -7.67
C VAL A 95 7.46 -2.58 -8.34
N VAL A 96 6.96 -1.49 -7.76
CA VAL A 96 5.86 -0.70 -8.33
C VAL A 96 6.44 0.56 -8.96
N ARG A 97 6.04 0.84 -10.20
CA ARG A 97 6.46 2.04 -10.93
C ARG A 97 5.23 2.79 -11.42
N ALA A 98 5.23 4.10 -11.23
CA ALA A 98 4.25 4.98 -11.87
C ALA A 98 4.88 5.52 -13.15
N THR A 99 4.32 5.20 -14.32
CA THR A 99 4.92 5.52 -15.62
C THR A 99 4.23 6.68 -16.32
N LYS A 100 2.93 6.89 -16.06
CA LYS A 100 2.17 7.96 -16.70
C LYS A 100 1.17 8.56 -15.72
N GLY A 101 1.48 9.74 -15.22
CA GLY A 101 0.75 10.38 -14.13
C GLY A 101 1.01 9.70 -12.79
N ASP A 102 0.48 10.28 -11.72
CA ASP A 102 0.53 9.64 -10.40
C ASP A 102 -0.37 8.41 -10.41
N LEU A 103 0.16 7.30 -9.90
CA LEU A 103 -0.60 6.05 -9.78
C LEU A 103 -1.38 6.08 -8.47
N ARG A 104 -2.70 5.93 -8.52
CA ARG A 104 -3.54 5.88 -7.34
C ARG A 104 -4.07 4.48 -7.14
N LEU A 105 -3.71 3.89 -6.00
CA LEU A 105 -4.03 2.52 -5.64
C LEU A 105 -4.86 2.49 -4.36
N ILE A 106 -5.92 1.71 -4.36
CA ILE A 106 -6.62 1.33 -3.14
C ILE A 106 -5.96 0.04 -2.65
N CYS A 107 -5.42 0.08 -1.42
CA CYS A 107 -4.64 -1.02 -0.87
C CYS A 107 -5.33 -1.57 0.37
N VAL A 108 -5.42 -2.90 0.47
CA VAL A 108 -5.96 -3.59 1.63
C VAL A 108 -4.89 -4.52 2.17
N PHE A 109 -4.54 -4.35 3.46
CA PHE A 109 -3.59 -5.22 4.15
C PHE A 109 -4.31 -6.14 5.14
N THR A 110 -3.89 -7.40 5.17
CA THR A 110 -4.32 -8.40 6.14
C THR A 110 -3.07 -9.13 6.66
N PRO A 111 -2.79 -9.15 7.96
CA PRO A 111 -3.49 -8.42 9.04
C PRO A 111 -3.37 -6.88 8.92
N PRO A 112 -4.20 -6.14 9.66
CA PRO A 112 -4.23 -4.68 9.54
C PRO A 112 -2.96 -4.01 10.07
N LEU A 113 -2.58 -2.88 9.43
CA LEU A 113 -1.52 -2.02 9.94
C LEU A 113 -2.05 -1.15 11.08
N SER A 114 -1.17 -0.77 12.02
CA SER A 114 -1.52 0.08 13.16
C SER A 114 -1.53 1.58 12.83
N GLY A 115 -0.80 1.98 11.80
CA GLY A 115 -0.59 3.37 11.43
C GLY A 115 0.75 3.94 11.88
N LEU A 116 1.53 3.16 12.64
CA LEU A 116 2.84 3.58 13.15
C LEU A 116 3.99 2.97 12.36
N GLU A 117 3.68 2.05 11.44
CA GLU A 117 4.69 1.30 10.70
C GLU A 117 5.37 2.15 9.63
N THR A 118 6.67 1.90 9.49
CA THR A 118 7.45 2.38 8.35
C THR A 118 8.09 1.16 7.68
N HIS A 119 8.33 1.26 6.37
CA HIS A 119 9.00 0.20 5.65
C HIS A 119 10.43 0.01 6.14
N ARG A 120 10.86 -1.25 6.24
CA ARG A 120 12.26 -1.62 6.43
C ARG A 120 13.03 -1.40 5.13
N ALA A 121 14.36 -1.48 5.20
CA ALA A 121 15.24 -1.35 4.04
C ALA A 121 14.91 -2.37 2.92
N ASP A 122 14.38 -3.55 3.28
CA ASP A 122 13.99 -4.58 2.32
C ASP A 122 12.57 -4.41 1.77
N GLY A 123 11.86 -3.33 2.13
CA GLY A 123 10.50 -3.03 1.67
C GLY A 123 9.41 -3.72 2.48
N SER A 124 9.74 -4.41 3.58
CA SER A 124 8.75 -5.03 4.47
C SER A 124 8.40 -4.13 5.64
N PHE A 125 7.32 -4.47 6.36
CA PHE A 125 7.01 -3.89 7.66
C PHE A 125 7.56 -4.76 8.79
N PRO A 126 7.81 -4.20 10.00
CA PRO A 126 8.20 -4.98 11.17
C PRO A 126 7.15 -6.05 11.50
N ALA A 127 7.58 -7.22 11.97
CA ALA A 127 6.68 -8.32 12.32
C ALA A 127 5.65 -7.94 13.38
N ASP A 128 6.04 -7.17 14.40
CA ASP A 128 5.14 -6.72 15.47
C ASP A 128 4.03 -5.83 14.92
N ALA A 129 4.37 -4.89 14.03
CA ALA A 129 3.42 -4.04 13.35
C ALA A 129 2.53 -4.86 12.42
N GLU A 130 3.12 -5.85 11.73
CA GLU A 130 2.41 -6.71 10.80
C GLU A 130 1.44 -7.64 11.52
N SER A 131 1.80 -8.15 12.72
CA SER A 131 0.88 -8.94 13.55
C SER A 131 -0.24 -8.10 14.14
N GLY A 132 -0.06 -6.79 14.12
CA GLY A 132 -1.03 -5.87 14.64
C GLY A 132 -0.98 -5.67 16.15
N ASP A 133 0.09 -6.01 16.81
CA ASP A 133 0.28 -5.91 18.26
C ASP A 133 0.85 -4.55 18.68
N HIS A 134 0.16 -3.50 18.28
CA HIS A 134 0.56 -2.12 18.61
C HIS A 134 -0.54 -1.39 19.33
#